data_06e0e819fbd296fb9f74bd202eda0d56
#
_entry.id   06e0e819fbd296fb9f74bd202eda0d56
#
_cell.length_a   1.000
_cell.length_b   1.000
_cell.length_c   1.000
_cell.angle_alpha   90.00
_cell.angle_beta   90.00
_cell.angle_gamma   90.00
#
_symmetry.space_group_name_H-M   'P 1'
#
loop_
_entity.id
_entity.type
_entity.pdbx_description
1 polymer ?
#
loop_
_entity_poly.entity_id
_entity_poly.type
_entity_poly.pdbx_seq_one_letter_code
_entity_poly.pdbx_strand_id
1 'polypeptide(L)'
;MTRYVPARHYISFGAASLALAGGSAWLGFTLAHGLLVPAGVFLLTAIALIALALRPAIRMYDAHIEIGKLLIPWHDIQRVDRTGFLSPLVVRLTLFDDETITIIYPGEVDCCKHVLRTIRQMATSAMIDGVPYRQYWGEMLGMGDTRQIPAARQRVLRAEDEEEVERLYFLLKTVGHIDPRNSGEDR
;
A
#
# COMPACT_ATOMS: atom_id res chain seq x y z
N MET A 1 7.79 3.98 22.21
CA MET A 1 8.93 4.10 21.26
C MET A 1 9.13 2.79 20.52
N THR A 2 8.95 2.76 19.21
CA THR A 2 9.12 1.56 18.38
C THR A 2 10.19 1.80 17.33
N ARG A 3 11.17 0.88 17.22
CA ARG A 3 12.29 0.99 16.27
C ARG A 3 12.18 -0.09 15.21
N TYR A 4 12.15 0.32 13.95
CA TYR A 4 12.12 -0.56 12.78
C TYR A 4 13.45 -0.51 12.05
N VAL A 5 14.16 -1.65 12.01
CA VAL A 5 15.47 -1.79 11.39
C VAL A 5 15.31 -2.45 10.01
N PRO A 6 16.06 -2.03 8.99
CA PRO A 6 16.09 -2.71 7.70
C PRO A 6 16.40 -4.20 7.83
N ALA A 7 15.80 -5.02 6.99
CA ALA A 7 15.98 -6.46 7.05
C ALA A 7 17.41 -6.86 6.62
N ARG A 8 18.08 -7.64 7.45
CA ARG A 8 19.51 -8.04 7.26
C ARG A 8 19.73 -8.89 6.01
N HIS A 9 18.71 -9.59 5.53
CA HIS A 9 18.83 -10.42 4.34
C HIS A 9 19.18 -9.64 3.06
N TYR A 10 18.88 -8.34 2.97
CA TYR A 10 19.31 -7.51 1.84
C TYR A 10 20.85 -7.40 1.75
N ILE A 11 21.56 -7.40 2.89
CA ILE A 11 23.02 -7.41 2.91
C ILE A 11 23.54 -8.75 2.39
N SER A 12 22.95 -9.87 2.84
CA SER A 12 23.36 -11.22 2.43
C SER A 12 23.16 -11.44 0.94
N PHE A 13 22.01 -11.06 0.42
CA PHE A 13 21.73 -11.14 -1.02
C PHE A 13 22.59 -10.19 -1.85
N GLY A 14 22.87 -9.00 -1.33
CA GLY A 14 23.79 -8.06 -1.97
C GLY A 14 25.21 -8.61 -2.06
N ALA A 15 25.71 -9.21 -0.99
CA ALA A 15 27.03 -9.85 -0.96
C ALA A 15 27.11 -11.06 -1.89
N ALA A 16 26.07 -11.91 -1.93
CA ALA A 16 26.00 -13.03 -2.86
C ALA A 16 25.99 -12.56 -4.32
N SER A 17 25.19 -11.52 -4.64
CA SER A 17 25.16 -10.92 -6.00
C SER A 17 26.51 -10.33 -6.38
N LEU A 18 27.24 -9.73 -5.44
CA LEU A 18 28.59 -9.18 -5.68
C LEU A 18 29.60 -10.32 -5.98
N ALA A 19 29.53 -11.43 -5.24
CA ALA A 19 30.38 -12.60 -5.50
C ALA A 19 30.09 -13.21 -6.89
N LEU A 20 28.81 -13.30 -7.28
CA LEU A 20 28.42 -13.77 -8.61
C LEU A 20 28.88 -12.81 -9.72
N ALA A 21 28.83 -11.50 -9.49
CA ALA A 21 29.36 -10.50 -10.42
C ALA A 21 30.86 -10.69 -10.64
N GLY A 22 31.62 -10.85 -9.56
CA GLY A 22 33.06 -11.08 -9.62
C GLY A 22 33.43 -12.38 -10.34
N GLY A 23 32.74 -13.49 -10.01
CA GLY A 23 32.92 -14.77 -10.68
C GLY A 23 32.59 -14.73 -12.19
N SER A 24 31.46 -14.12 -12.55
CA SER A 24 31.06 -13.94 -13.94
C SER A 24 32.01 -13.03 -14.72
N ALA A 25 32.53 -11.97 -14.10
CA ALA A 25 33.52 -11.11 -14.72
C ALA A 25 34.84 -11.85 -14.95
N TRP A 26 35.33 -12.61 -13.96
CA TRP A 26 36.54 -13.41 -14.10
C TRP A 26 36.44 -14.41 -15.25
N LEU A 27 35.35 -15.18 -15.32
CA LEU A 27 35.08 -16.13 -16.40
C LEU A 27 34.90 -15.41 -17.74
N GLY A 28 34.31 -14.22 -17.75
CA GLY A 28 34.13 -13.41 -18.93
C GLY A 28 35.44 -12.98 -19.57
N PHE A 29 36.43 -12.62 -18.75
CA PHE A 29 37.77 -12.26 -19.24
C PHE A 29 38.60 -13.48 -19.67
N THR A 30 38.38 -14.65 -19.05
CA THR A 30 39.21 -15.83 -19.30
C THR A 30 38.66 -16.79 -20.37
N LEU A 31 37.33 -16.97 -20.44
CA LEU A 31 36.71 -17.95 -21.32
C LEU A 31 35.84 -17.33 -22.42
N ALA A 32 34.94 -16.43 -22.08
CA ALA A 32 33.94 -15.94 -23.04
C ALA A 32 33.42 -14.53 -22.68
N HIS A 33 33.68 -13.57 -23.55
CA HIS A 33 33.26 -12.17 -23.33
C HIS A 33 31.75 -11.99 -23.10
N GLY A 34 30.91 -12.93 -23.55
CA GLY A 34 29.45 -12.90 -23.32
C GLY A 34 29.07 -12.94 -21.85
N LEU A 35 29.92 -13.47 -20.96
CA LEU A 35 29.67 -13.50 -19.51
C LEU A 35 29.85 -12.16 -18.81
N LEU A 36 30.36 -11.14 -19.50
CA LEU A 36 30.46 -9.77 -18.97
C LEU A 36 29.06 -9.12 -18.82
N VAL A 37 28.09 -9.53 -19.65
CA VAL A 37 26.71 -9.01 -19.55
C VAL A 37 26.06 -9.41 -18.22
N PRO A 38 25.99 -10.72 -17.85
CA PRO A 38 25.46 -11.09 -16.54
C PRO A 38 26.28 -10.54 -15.37
N ALA A 39 27.61 -10.38 -15.51
CA ALA A 39 28.43 -9.73 -14.50
C ALA A 39 27.94 -8.29 -14.21
N GLY A 40 27.63 -7.51 -15.25
CA GLY A 40 27.08 -6.17 -15.13
C GLY A 40 25.71 -6.16 -14.43
N VAL A 41 24.82 -7.10 -14.78
CA VAL A 41 23.50 -7.22 -14.15
C VAL A 41 23.62 -7.56 -12.66
N PHE A 42 24.47 -8.53 -12.29
CA PHE A 42 24.68 -8.87 -10.88
C PHE A 42 25.32 -7.75 -10.09
N LEU A 43 26.22 -6.97 -10.72
CA LEU A 43 26.83 -5.80 -10.07
C LEU A 43 25.78 -4.72 -9.78
N LEU A 44 24.92 -4.39 -10.74
CA LEU A 44 23.83 -3.42 -10.55
C LEU A 44 22.85 -3.90 -9.47
N THR A 45 22.52 -5.18 -9.47
CA THR A 45 21.65 -5.78 -8.44
C THR A 45 22.29 -5.70 -7.06
N ALA A 46 23.58 -6.00 -6.94
CA ALA A 46 24.31 -5.88 -5.68
C ALA A 46 24.30 -4.44 -5.15
N ILE A 47 24.58 -3.45 -6.01
CA ILE A 47 24.56 -2.04 -5.62
C ILE A 47 23.15 -1.63 -5.13
N ALA A 48 22.09 -2.03 -5.83
CA ALA A 48 20.72 -1.72 -5.44
C ALA A 48 20.34 -2.33 -4.09
N LEU A 49 20.68 -3.61 -3.86
CA LEU A 49 20.38 -4.31 -2.61
C LEU A 49 21.17 -3.72 -1.42
N ILE A 50 22.45 -3.40 -1.62
CA ILE A 50 23.29 -2.76 -0.59
C ILE A 50 22.77 -1.36 -0.28
N ALA A 51 22.39 -0.58 -1.30
CA ALA A 51 21.82 0.75 -1.10
C ALA A 51 20.50 0.70 -0.30
N LEU A 52 19.65 -0.32 -0.53
CA LEU A 52 18.45 -0.57 0.27
C LEU A 52 18.80 -0.95 1.71
N ALA A 53 19.80 -1.81 1.91
CA ALA A 53 20.23 -2.27 3.23
C ALA A 53 20.84 -1.16 4.09
N LEU A 54 21.48 -0.16 3.45
CA LEU A 54 22.08 0.99 4.12
C LEU A 54 21.07 2.10 4.48
N ARG A 55 19.78 1.92 4.16
CA ARG A 55 18.75 2.89 4.54
C ARG A 55 18.64 3.03 6.07
N PRO A 56 18.41 4.24 6.57
CA PRO A 56 18.30 4.48 8.00
C PRO A 56 17.10 3.78 8.60
N ALA A 57 17.24 3.37 9.88
CA ALA A 57 16.14 2.82 10.65
C ALA A 57 15.07 3.89 10.90
N ILE A 58 13.80 3.47 10.92
CA ILE A 58 12.67 4.31 11.27
C ILE A 58 12.41 4.16 12.76
N ARG A 59 12.33 5.28 13.49
CA ARG A 59 11.94 5.32 14.90
C ARG A 59 10.63 6.08 15.02
N MET A 60 9.67 5.47 15.68
CA MET A 60 8.35 6.07 15.91
C MET A 60 8.22 6.42 17.38
N TYR A 61 7.96 7.69 17.64
CA TYR A 61 7.63 8.26 18.94
C TYR A 61 6.17 8.70 18.95
N ASP A 62 5.62 8.98 20.11
CA ASP A 62 4.22 9.40 20.23
C ASP A 62 3.96 10.79 19.61
N ALA A 63 4.97 11.67 19.59
CA ALA A 63 4.85 13.02 19.05
C ALA A 63 5.40 13.20 17.62
N HIS A 64 6.33 12.34 17.19
CA HIS A 64 7.04 12.49 15.91
C HIS A 64 7.57 11.16 15.36
N ILE A 65 7.89 11.15 14.07
CA ILE A 65 8.64 10.08 13.40
C ILE A 65 10.06 10.57 13.10
N GLU A 66 11.05 9.73 13.38
CA GLU A 66 12.47 9.99 13.12
C GLU A 66 12.98 9.03 12.04
N ILE A 67 13.55 9.56 10.97
CA ILE A 67 14.11 8.80 9.84
C ILE A 67 15.56 9.26 9.64
N GLY A 68 16.51 8.52 10.19
CA GLY A 68 17.90 8.92 10.21
C GLY A 68 18.13 10.20 10.98
N LYS A 69 18.29 11.34 10.30
CA LYS A 69 18.45 12.67 10.92
C LYS A 69 17.21 13.54 10.79
N LEU A 70 16.22 13.08 10.04
CA LEU A 70 14.99 13.82 9.78
C LEU A 70 13.99 13.53 10.90
N LEU A 71 13.46 14.58 11.51
CA LEU A 71 12.45 14.53 12.56
C LEU A 71 11.19 15.20 12.01
N ILE A 72 10.06 14.47 11.95
CA ILE A 72 8.80 14.94 11.40
C ILE A 72 7.72 14.79 12.46
N PRO A 73 7.16 15.88 12.99
CA PRO A 73 6.03 15.82 13.90
C PRO A 73 4.78 15.25 13.20
N TRP A 74 3.97 14.46 13.90
CA TRP A 74 2.78 13.86 13.33
C TRP A 74 1.72 14.89 12.88
N HIS A 75 1.66 16.03 13.56
CA HIS A 75 0.72 17.09 13.23
C HIS A 75 1.06 17.85 11.95
N ASP A 76 2.33 17.80 11.51
CA ASP A 76 2.78 18.45 10.27
C ASP A 76 2.47 17.61 9.02
N ILE A 77 2.03 16.37 9.20
CA ILE A 77 1.70 15.49 8.09
C ILE A 77 0.28 15.79 7.61
N GLN A 78 0.18 16.32 6.39
CA GLN A 78 -1.09 16.60 5.72
C GLN A 78 -1.64 15.38 5.00
N ARG A 79 -0.76 14.55 4.40
CA ARG A 79 -1.18 13.43 3.58
C ARG A 79 -0.21 12.25 3.66
N VAL A 80 -0.77 11.03 3.66
CA VAL A 80 -0.03 9.76 3.66
C VAL A 80 -0.51 8.93 2.48
N ASP A 81 0.33 8.79 1.45
CA ASP A 81 0.01 8.01 0.26
C ASP A 81 0.89 6.77 0.15
N ARG A 82 0.26 5.63 -0.15
CA ARG A 82 0.96 4.40 -0.45
C ARG A 82 1.21 4.29 -1.95
N THR A 83 2.43 3.97 -2.36
CA THR A 83 2.81 3.85 -3.78
C THR A 83 2.57 2.47 -4.39
N GLY A 84 1.91 1.55 -3.68
CA GLY A 84 1.62 0.19 -4.17
C GLY A 84 2.67 -0.87 -3.82
N PHE A 85 3.93 -0.49 -3.57
CA PHE A 85 4.97 -1.42 -3.15
C PHE A 85 4.87 -1.73 -1.65
N LEU A 86 4.89 -3.03 -1.31
CA LEU A 86 4.80 -3.51 0.07
C LEU A 86 6.17 -3.94 0.62
N SER A 87 7.05 -4.44 -0.21
CA SER A 87 8.43 -4.78 0.17
C SER A 87 9.35 -4.57 -1.02
N PRO A 88 10.22 -3.55 -0.98
CA PRO A 88 10.34 -2.51 0.06
C PRO A 88 9.08 -1.65 0.18
N LEU A 89 8.72 -1.26 1.41
CA LEU A 89 7.61 -0.34 1.62
C LEU A 89 8.01 1.06 1.17
N VAL A 90 7.22 1.63 0.27
CA VAL A 90 7.40 3.01 -0.18
C VAL A 90 6.17 3.82 0.17
N VAL A 91 6.34 4.79 1.06
CA VAL A 91 5.28 5.71 1.52
C VAL A 91 5.69 7.13 1.21
N ARG A 92 4.77 7.90 0.67
CA ARG A 92 4.94 9.32 0.44
C ARG A 92 4.19 10.09 1.51
N LEU A 93 4.91 10.93 2.25
CA LEU A 93 4.34 11.87 3.20
C LEU A 93 4.37 13.26 2.58
N THR A 94 3.24 13.94 2.57
CA THR A 94 3.17 15.36 2.22
C THR A 94 2.92 16.15 3.50
N LEU A 95 3.74 17.16 3.75
CA LEU A 95 3.64 18.04 4.91
C LEU A 95 2.76 19.25 4.59
N PHE A 96 2.42 20.05 5.61
CA PHE A 96 1.61 21.26 5.44
C PHE A 96 2.31 22.39 4.65
N ASP A 97 3.64 22.33 4.53
CA ASP A 97 4.44 23.23 3.70
C ASP A 97 4.58 22.76 2.25
N ASP A 98 3.76 21.78 1.83
CA ASP A 98 3.81 21.10 0.53
C ASP A 98 5.11 20.33 0.25
N GLU A 99 6.01 20.21 1.24
CA GLU A 99 7.18 19.36 1.12
C GLU A 99 6.76 17.88 1.07
N THR A 100 7.31 17.15 0.10
CA THR A 100 7.01 15.73 -0.08
C THR A 100 8.21 14.88 0.28
N ILE A 101 8.07 14.04 1.30
CA ILE A 101 9.10 13.15 1.79
C ILE A 101 8.73 11.71 1.42
N THR A 102 9.63 11.02 0.69
CA THR A 102 9.44 9.62 0.36
C THR A 102 10.23 8.73 1.31
N ILE A 103 9.50 7.94 2.09
CA ILE A 103 10.05 6.94 3.00
C ILE A 103 10.19 5.62 2.25
N ILE A 104 11.40 5.06 2.23
CA ILE A 104 11.66 3.72 1.68
C ILE A 104 12.15 2.84 2.83
N TYR A 105 11.34 1.85 3.20
CA TYR A 105 11.67 0.90 4.27
C TYR A 105 11.81 -0.52 3.71
N PRO A 106 13.03 -1.06 3.63
CA PRO A 106 13.29 -2.42 3.18
C PRO A 106 13.14 -3.40 4.36
N GLY A 107 11.91 -3.74 4.70
CA GLY A 107 11.57 -4.71 5.73
C GLY A 107 10.87 -5.93 5.21
N GLU A 108 10.62 -6.91 6.07
CA GLU A 108 9.72 -8.02 5.79
C GLU A 108 8.29 -7.52 5.60
N VAL A 109 7.49 -8.25 4.83
CA VAL A 109 6.12 -7.84 4.45
C VAL A 109 5.26 -7.52 5.68
N ASP A 110 5.36 -8.32 6.74
CA ASP A 110 4.56 -8.11 7.94
C ASP A 110 5.05 -6.91 8.77
N CYS A 111 6.36 -6.70 8.84
CA CYS A 111 6.94 -5.48 9.42
C CYS A 111 6.52 -4.25 8.62
N CYS A 112 6.52 -4.32 7.28
CA CYS A 112 6.08 -3.24 6.41
C CYS A 112 4.62 -2.88 6.60
N LYS A 113 3.73 -3.89 6.71
CA LYS A 113 2.31 -3.68 7.04
C LYS A 113 2.14 -3.02 8.40
N HIS A 114 2.91 -3.45 9.40
CA HIS A 114 2.86 -2.88 10.75
C HIS A 114 3.32 -1.42 10.76
N VAL A 115 4.45 -1.11 10.11
CA VAL A 115 4.97 0.25 9.94
C VAL A 115 3.93 1.15 9.29
N LEU A 116 3.35 0.71 8.15
CA LEU A 116 2.34 1.47 7.44
C LEU A 116 1.08 1.71 8.29
N ARG A 117 0.62 0.67 9.01
CA ARG A 117 -0.53 0.79 9.91
C ARG A 117 -0.26 1.79 11.03
N THR A 118 0.93 1.74 11.65
CA THR A 118 1.31 2.67 12.72
C THR A 118 1.40 4.11 12.22
N ILE A 119 2.01 4.34 11.05
CA ILE A 119 2.05 5.69 10.43
C ILE A 119 0.62 6.22 10.24
N ARG A 120 -0.28 5.40 9.68
CA ARG A 120 -1.67 5.79 9.46
C ARG A 120 -2.44 6.03 10.76
N GLN A 121 -2.12 5.32 11.85
CA GLN A 121 -2.76 5.51 13.15
C GLN A 121 -2.30 6.79 13.84
N MET A 122 -1.00 7.11 13.73
CA MET A 122 -0.42 8.28 14.40
C MET A 122 -0.71 9.59 13.67
N ALA A 123 -0.85 9.57 12.34
CA ALA A 123 -1.14 10.76 11.54
C ALA A 123 -2.64 11.12 11.58
N THR A 124 -3.15 11.51 12.75
CA THR A 124 -4.60 11.73 12.99
C THR A 124 -5.19 12.91 12.24
N SER A 125 -4.37 13.88 11.83
CA SER A 125 -4.76 15.05 11.04
C SER A 125 -4.60 14.83 9.53
N ALA A 126 -4.00 13.71 9.11
CA ALA A 126 -3.66 13.46 7.72
C ALA A 126 -4.81 12.86 6.90
N MET A 127 -4.78 13.10 5.59
CA MET A 127 -5.53 12.31 4.61
C MET A 127 -4.77 11.02 4.30
N ILE A 128 -5.43 9.88 4.39
CA ILE A 128 -4.84 8.55 4.14
C ILE A 128 -5.32 8.05 2.78
N ASP A 129 -4.40 7.89 1.82
CA ASP A 129 -4.71 7.46 0.45
C ASP A 129 -5.87 8.29 -0.19
N GLY A 130 -5.95 9.58 0.11
CA GLY A 130 -6.99 10.48 -0.37
C GLY A 130 -8.29 10.49 0.43
N VAL A 131 -8.40 9.71 1.51
CA VAL A 131 -9.57 9.63 2.39
C VAL A 131 -9.24 10.32 3.74
N PRO A 132 -10.13 11.15 4.31
CA PRO A 132 -9.93 11.74 5.63
C PRO A 132 -9.76 10.66 6.72
N TYR A 133 -8.87 10.91 7.69
CA TYR A 133 -8.55 9.96 8.77
C TYR A 133 -9.78 9.34 9.45
N ARG A 134 -10.79 10.17 9.77
CA ARG A 134 -12.01 9.70 10.45
C ARG A 134 -12.83 8.74 9.60
N GLN A 135 -12.92 8.98 8.30
CA GLN A 135 -13.64 8.11 7.36
C GLN A 135 -12.87 6.81 7.15
N TYR A 136 -11.56 6.89 6.95
CA TYR A 136 -10.70 5.72 6.75
C TYR A 136 -10.78 4.72 7.89
N TRP A 137 -10.69 5.19 9.14
CA TRP A 137 -10.76 4.31 10.30
C TRP A 137 -12.20 3.96 10.71
N GLY A 138 -13.19 4.83 10.46
CA GLY A 138 -14.60 4.56 10.68
C GLY A 138 -15.11 3.41 9.81
N GLU A 139 -14.77 3.40 8.54
CA GLU A 139 -15.10 2.32 7.61
C GLU A 139 -14.37 1.02 7.97
N MET A 140 -13.10 1.10 8.33
CA MET A 140 -12.28 -0.08 8.64
C MET A 140 -12.68 -0.76 9.95
N LEU A 141 -13.17 -0.02 10.94
CA LEU A 141 -13.60 -0.57 12.23
C LEU A 141 -15.05 -1.06 12.23
N GLY A 142 -15.79 -0.89 11.13
CA GLY A 142 -17.22 -1.19 11.09
C GLY A 142 -18.03 -0.35 12.11
N MET A 143 -17.38 0.62 12.75
CA MET A 143 -18.00 1.69 13.52
C MET A 143 -18.50 2.79 12.56
N GLY A 144 -19.09 2.39 11.45
CA GLY A 144 -20.04 3.25 10.80
C GLY A 144 -21.10 3.55 11.85
N ASP A 145 -20.93 4.67 12.54
CA ASP A 145 -22.04 5.34 13.18
C ASP A 145 -23.15 5.29 12.13
N THR A 146 -24.18 4.50 12.42
CA THR A 146 -25.41 4.42 11.63
C THR A 146 -26.19 5.73 11.79
N ARG A 147 -25.52 6.84 11.91
CA ARG A 147 -25.96 8.09 11.36
C ARG A 147 -25.80 7.89 9.86
N GLN A 148 -26.85 7.28 9.30
CA GLN A 148 -27.24 7.53 7.94
C GLN A 148 -26.98 9.03 7.71
N ILE A 149 -25.79 9.37 7.18
CA ILE A 149 -25.74 10.50 6.26
C ILE A 149 -26.86 10.11 5.32
N PRO A 150 -27.98 10.86 5.30
CA PRO A 150 -29.00 10.52 4.33
C PRO A 150 -28.21 10.49 3.06
N ALA A 151 -27.98 9.26 2.55
CA ALA A 151 -27.45 9.10 1.22
C ALA A 151 -28.31 10.08 0.47
N ALA A 152 -27.69 11.18 0.03
CA ALA A 152 -28.40 12.06 -0.87
C ALA A 152 -28.85 11.06 -1.89
N ARG A 153 -30.11 10.65 -1.79
CA ARG A 153 -30.74 9.76 -2.74
C ARG A 153 -30.52 10.51 -4.04
N GLN A 154 -29.37 10.24 -4.65
CA GLN A 154 -29.26 10.49 -6.06
C GLN A 154 -30.40 9.63 -6.58
N ARG A 155 -31.55 10.26 -6.75
CA ARG A 155 -32.63 9.69 -7.51
C ARG A 155 -32.02 9.43 -8.88
N VAL A 156 -31.44 8.23 -9.02
CA VAL A 156 -30.87 7.76 -10.28
C VAL A 156 -32.01 7.57 -11.28
N LEU A 157 -33.23 7.43 -10.75
CA LEU A 157 -34.46 7.35 -11.52
C LEU A 157 -35.25 8.65 -11.34
N ARG A 158 -35.66 9.27 -12.42
CA ARG A 158 -36.69 10.31 -12.42
C ARG A 158 -38.01 9.70 -11.95
N ALA A 159 -38.90 10.48 -11.36
CA ALA A 159 -40.19 10.01 -10.91
C ALA A 159 -41.02 9.36 -12.03
N GLU A 160 -40.77 9.74 -13.27
CA GLU A 160 -41.34 9.17 -14.48
C GLU A 160 -40.84 7.75 -14.77
N ASP A 161 -39.55 7.50 -14.44
CA ASP A 161 -38.91 6.20 -14.67
C ASP A 161 -39.30 5.19 -13.56
N GLU A 162 -39.71 5.64 -12.38
CA GLU A 162 -40.20 4.77 -11.29
C GLU A 162 -41.47 4.01 -11.67
N GLU A 163 -42.41 4.67 -12.32
CA GLU A 163 -43.65 4.04 -12.83
C GLU A 163 -43.35 2.99 -13.92
N GLU A 164 -42.39 3.24 -14.77
CA GLU A 164 -42.02 2.33 -15.87
C GLU A 164 -41.25 1.10 -15.30
N VAL A 165 -40.43 1.26 -14.30
CA VAL A 165 -39.74 0.17 -13.62
C VAL A 165 -40.73 -0.69 -12.84
N GLU A 166 -41.73 -0.10 -12.15
CA GLU A 166 -42.76 -0.87 -11.46
C GLU A 166 -43.62 -1.66 -12.46
N ARG A 167 -43.96 -1.07 -13.61
CA ARG A 167 -44.66 -1.79 -14.68
C ARG A 167 -43.88 -2.97 -15.24
N LEU A 168 -42.59 -2.77 -15.49
CA LEU A 168 -41.68 -3.83 -15.95
C LEU A 168 -41.52 -4.93 -14.89
N TYR A 169 -41.41 -4.55 -13.64
CA TYR A 169 -41.34 -5.51 -12.54
C TYR A 169 -42.63 -6.37 -12.42
N PHE A 170 -43.80 -5.75 -12.52
CA PHE A 170 -45.07 -6.45 -12.54
C PHE A 170 -45.21 -7.37 -13.76
N LEU A 171 -44.78 -6.92 -14.95
CA LEU A 171 -44.77 -7.73 -16.17
C LEU A 171 -43.85 -8.94 -16.06
N LEU A 172 -42.64 -8.76 -15.54
CA LEU A 172 -41.70 -9.83 -15.31
C LEU A 172 -42.21 -10.84 -14.26
N LYS A 173 -42.87 -10.38 -13.22
CA LYS A 173 -43.48 -11.23 -12.19
C LYS A 173 -44.66 -12.02 -12.73
N THR A 174 -45.44 -11.44 -13.64
CA THR A 174 -46.65 -12.10 -14.22
C THR A 174 -46.31 -13.06 -15.34
N VAL A 175 -45.30 -12.71 -16.18
CA VAL A 175 -44.90 -13.53 -17.34
C VAL A 175 -43.82 -14.55 -16.96
N GLY A 176 -43.00 -14.24 -15.96
CA GLY A 176 -41.83 -15.03 -15.61
C GLY A 176 -42.08 -16.23 -14.70
N HIS A 177 -43.29 -16.43 -14.12
CA HIS A 177 -43.57 -17.52 -13.17
C HIS A 177 -42.40 -17.80 -12.24
N ILE A 178 -41.73 -16.74 -11.71
CA ILE A 178 -40.67 -16.88 -10.74
C ILE A 178 -41.35 -17.05 -9.39
N ASP A 179 -41.74 -18.29 -9.11
CA ASP A 179 -42.14 -18.71 -7.78
C ASP A 179 -40.84 -19.02 -7.01
N PRO A 180 -40.41 -18.19 -6.02
CA PRO A 180 -39.17 -18.41 -5.31
C PRO A 180 -39.19 -19.68 -4.43
N ARG A 181 -40.26 -20.43 -4.41
CA ARG A 181 -40.41 -21.66 -3.64
C ARG A 181 -39.99 -22.94 -4.36
N ASN A 182 -39.74 -22.91 -5.68
CA ASN A 182 -39.46 -24.12 -6.45
C ASN A 182 -38.03 -24.29 -6.90
N SER A 183 -37.05 -23.57 -6.33
CA SER A 183 -35.61 -23.76 -6.62
C SER A 183 -34.91 -24.70 -5.63
N GLY A 184 -35.65 -25.54 -4.92
CA GLY A 184 -35.12 -26.35 -3.83
C GLY A 184 -35.39 -27.84 -3.91
N GLU A 185 -35.71 -28.40 -5.10
CA GLU A 185 -35.88 -29.84 -5.19
C GLU A 185 -35.61 -30.34 -6.60
N ASP A 186 -34.31 -30.57 -6.88
CA ASP A 186 -33.87 -31.69 -7.72
C ASP A 186 -32.33 -31.85 -7.57
N ARG A 187 -32.00 -32.91 -6.78
CA ARG A 187 -30.77 -33.74 -6.73
C ARG A 187 -29.40 -33.10 -6.87
#